data_815de6c79d7fa9b9b44cea58c6820366
#
_entry.id   815de6c79d7fa9b9b44cea58c6820366
#
_cell.length_a   1.000
_cell.length_b   1.000
_cell.length_c   1.000
_cell.angle_alpha   90.00
_cell.angle_beta   90.00
_cell.angle_gamma   90.00
#
_symmetry.space_group_name_H-M   'P 1'
#
loop_
_entity.id
_entity.type
_entity.pdbx_description
1 polymer ?
#
loop_
_entity_poly.entity_id
_entity_poly.type
_entity_poly.pdbx_seq_one_letter_code
_entity_poly.pdbx_strand_id
1 'polypeptide(L)'
;MVSIRCAAPVLALACLLAGCRIGGDKDDDPPPTTAAAAPAPAPAPAPAPATGAMSVQITGLPSGLEAHVTVTGGGTTRFVTATKTLADLPPGAYTVAAEPVLTGQAVMAPTAATQTIQVASGQIAAVPVGYNVQEALALRLEEMPWTGLNQPIFLAAPPGDATRIFIAERPGRVRVVQNGTLLATPFLDVSARVSTSGERGVLSFAFHPQYVQNGWFFLHFTNLAGEITVERFTASANPNVAIATGTPVIAIPHAQFDNHNGGVAAFGTDGLLYISTGDGGGGGDPQMNAQNPNRLLGKMLRIDVSTLPYAIPPTNPLANEVWGIGLRNPWRWSFDAPTDRLYVADVGQNRYEEVDVVMRDAPAPGFAVNFGWPRTEGTKCYPDDQASCSTAGLTLPVFEYDHSTGACAITGGYVYRGAAIPALQGRYFYSDYCPGFIRSFRFTHSQVIERIDWNTPDVGRVISFGEDASRELYVLTAGSKVYRIARQ
;
A
#
# COMPACT_ATOMS: atom_id res chain seq x y z
N MET A 1 -19.94 -39.71 -35.93
CA MET A 1 -19.57 -41.13 -35.78
C MET A 1 -18.34 -41.22 -34.90
N VAL A 2 -18.51 -41.91 -33.92
CA VAL A 2 -17.89 -42.72 -32.87
C VAL A 2 -17.66 -41.95 -31.58
N SER A 3 -18.55 -42.27 -30.65
CA SER A 3 -18.55 -42.01 -29.22
C SER A 3 -17.72 -43.11 -28.52
N ILE A 4 -16.84 -42.73 -27.59
CA ILE A 4 -16.37 -43.66 -26.57
C ILE A 4 -16.46 -42.99 -25.19
N ARG A 5 -17.35 -43.54 -24.37
CA ARG A 5 -17.43 -43.34 -22.92
C ARG A 5 -16.49 -44.34 -22.25
N CYS A 6 -15.80 -43.91 -21.21
CA CYS A 6 -15.29 -44.85 -20.20
C CYS A 6 -15.58 -44.33 -18.81
N ALA A 7 -16.16 -45.25 -18.02
CA ALA A 7 -16.62 -45.07 -16.66
C ALA A 7 -15.52 -45.42 -15.63
N ALA A 8 -15.67 -44.85 -14.47
CA ALA A 8 -14.90 -45.18 -13.28
C ALA A 8 -15.44 -46.47 -12.60
N PRO A 9 -14.62 -47.20 -11.84
CA PRO A 9 -15.18 -48.13 -10.84
C PRO A 9 -14.88 -47.67 -9.40
N VAL A 10 -15.95 -47.74 -8.62
CA VAL A 10 -15.99 -47.73 -7.16
C VAL A 10 -15.65 -49.14 -6.67
N LEU A 11 -14.78 -49.30 -5.69
CA LEU A 11 -14.54 -50.58 -5.03
C LEU A 11 -15.06 -50.52 -3.60
N ALA A 12 -16.11 -51.30 -3.33
CA ALA A 12 -16.63 -51.61 -2.03
C ALA A 12 -16.14 -52.99 -1.62
N LEU A 13 -15.63 -53.13 -0.38
CA LEU A 13 -15.20 -54.38 0.20
C LEU A 13 -16.22 -54.84 1.26
N ALA A 14 -16.91 -55.96 0.95
CA ALA A 14 -17.83 -56.63 1.86
C ALA A 14 -17.16 -57.86 2.48
N CYS A 15 -17.25 -58.00 3.81
CA CYS A 15 -16.88 -59.22 4.54
C CYS A 15 -17.99 -60.26 4.42
N LEU A 16 -17.62 -61.50 4.14
CA LEU A 16 -18.49 -62.66 4.22
C LEU A 16 -17.90 -63.70 5.22
N LEU A 17 -18.73 -64.00 6.19
CA LEU A 17 -18.58 -65.13 7.14
C LEU A 17 -18.92 -66.44 6.47
N ALA A 18 -18.15 -67.47 6.71
CA ALA A 18 -18.59 -68.83 6.57
C ALA A 18 -17.96 -69.69 7.64
N GLY A 19 -18.81 -70.30 8.45
CA GLY A 19 -18.41 -71.24 9.47
C GLY A 19 -18.38 -72.67 8.98
N CYS A 20 -17.65 -73.54 9.68
CA CYS A 20 -17.88 -74.97 9.73
C CYS A 20 -17.47 -75.51 11.12
N ARG A 21 -18.40 -76.25 11.71
CA ARG A 21 -18.26 -77.06 12.91
C ARG A 21 -17.70 -78.42 12.54
N ILE A 22 -16.95 -79.07 13.47
CA ILE A 22 -17.03 -80.48 13.92
C ILE A 22 -16.04 -80.61 15.09
N GLY A 23 -16.45 -80.88 16.25
CA GLY A 23 -16.69 -81.95 17.14
C GLY A 23 -15.47 -82.54 17.90
N GLY A 24 -15.58 -82.65 19.22
CA GLY A 24 -14.79 -83.60 20.01
C GLY A 24 -14.27 -83.13 21.37
N ASP A 25 -14.95 -83.60 22.41
CA ASP A 25 -14.68 -83.59 23.83
C ASP A 25 -13.22 -83.47 24.31
N LYS A 26 -13.00 -82.68 25.37
CA LYS A 26 -12.67 -83.15 26.72
C LYS A 26 -12.38 -81.99 27.67
N ASP A 27 -12.87 -82.15 28.88
CA ASP A 27 -12.75 -81.35 30.07
C ASP A 27 -11.33 -80.89 30.37
N ASP A 28 -11.15 -79.55 30.52
CA ASP A 28 -10.11 -78.97 31.37
C ASP A 28 -10.60 -77.53 31.74
N ASP A 29 -10.78 -77.37 33.09
CA ASP A 29 -11.14 -76.11 33.71
C ASP A 29 -10.07 -75.05 33.46
N PRO A 30 -10.42 -73.82 33.01
CA PRO A 30 -9.46 -72.74 32.92
C PRO A 30 -9.22 -72.08 34.28
N PRO A 31 -7.98 -71.67 34.60
CA PRO A 31 -7.68 -70.95 35.82
C PRO A 31 -8.41 -69.56 35.85
N PRO A 32 -8.66 -69.04 37.05
CA PRO A 32 -9.44 -67.82 37.21
C PRO A 32 -8.77 -66.65 36.56
N THR A 33 -9.45 -66.01 35.59
CA THR A 33 -9.05 -64.77 35.00
C THR A 33 -9.06 -63.68 36.07
N THR A 34 -7.89 -63.16 36.42
CA THR A 34 -7.76 -61.86 37.10
C THR A 34 -8.34 -60.76 36.22
N ALA A 35 -9.42 -60.14 36.68
CA ALA A 35 -10.01 -58.99 36.04
C ALA A 35 -8.95 -57.88 35.93
N ALA A 36 -8.61 -57.49 34.69
CA ALA A 36 -7.76 -56.33 34.48
C ALA A 36 -8.46 -55.10 35.08
N ALA A 37 -7.77 -54.41 35.96
CA ALA A 37 -8.23 -53.17 36.55
C ALA A 37 -8.52 -52.17 35.42
N ALA A 38 -9.71 -51.53 35.46
CA ALA A 38 -10.06 -50.47 34.55
C ALA A 38 -8.96 -49.38 34.55
N PRO A 39 -8.59 -48.83 33.38
CA PRO A 39 -7.62 -47.74 33.33
C PRO A 39 -8.13 -46.57 34.18
N ALA A 40 -7.25 -45.98 34.98
CA ALA A 40 -7.56 -44.81 35.78
C ALA A 40 -8.11 -43.67 34.86
N PRO A 41 -9.12 -42.94 35.29
CA PRO A 41 -9.64 -41.81 34.51
C PRO A 41 -8.50 -40.84 34.22
N ALA A 42 -8.42 -40.36 32.99
CA ALA A 42 -7.46 -39.35 32.58
C ALA A 42 -7.55 -38.13 33.53
N PRO A 43 -6.41 -37.55 33.95
CA PRO A 43 -6.45 -36.37 34.80
C PRO A 43 -7.28 -35.27 34.13
N ALA A 44 -8.15 -34.63 34.92
CA ALA A 44 -8.94 -33.50 34.43
C ALA A 44 -8.01 -32.45 33.83
N PRO A 45 -8.37 -31.82 32.70
CA PRO A 45 -7.56 -30.76 32.11
C PRO A 45 -7.32 -29.66 33.16
N ALA A 46 -6.07 -29.20 33.24
CA ALA A 46 -5.73 -28.11 34.14
C ALA A 46 -6.67 -26.92 33.90
N PRO A 47 -7.16 -26.25 34.95
CA PRO A 47 -8.01 -25.10 34.79
C PRO A 47 -7.28 -24.07 33.95
N ALA A 48 -7.96 -23.48 32.93
CA ALA A 48 -7.40 -22.43 32.12
C ALA A 48 -6.85 -21.32 33.04
N PRO A 49 -5.67 -20.76 32.74
CA PRO A 49 -5.10 -19.72 33.56
C PRO A 49 -6.11 -18.58 33.70
N ALA A 50 -6.42 -18.19 34.93
CA ALA A 50 -7.40 -17.12 35.16
C ALA A 50 -6.90 -15.82 34.57
N THR A 51 -7.67 -15.24 33.66
CA THR A 51 -7.38 -13.98 32.99
C THR A 51 -7.68 -12.77 33.88
N GLY A 52 -7.10 -11.63 33.54
CA GLY A 52 -7.44 -10.32 34.09
C GLY A 52 -8.10 -9.43 33.04
N ALA A 53 -8.28 -8.17 33.37
CA ALA A 53 -8.83 -7.16 32.46
C ALA A 53 -8.08 -5.83 32.56
N MET A 54 -8.25 -4.95 31.56
CA MET A 54 -7.70 -3.59 31.56
C MET A 54 -8.78 -2.61 31.16
N SER A 55 -9.06 -1.60 31.98
CA SER A 55 -9.97 -0.51 31.67
C SER A 55 -9.18 0.70 31.19
N VAL A 56 -9.17 0.92 29.86
CA VAL A 56 -8.56 2.10 29.25
C VAL A 56 -9.57 3.24 29.29
N GLN A 57 -9.23 4.30 30.03
CA GLN A 57 -10.10 5.47 30.26
C GLN A 57 -9.58 6.66 29.46
N ILE A 58 -10.23 6.97 28.34
CA ILE A 58 -9.85 8.08 27.46
C ILE A 58 -10.59 9.32 27.84
N THR A 59 -9.86 10.43 28.06
CA THR A 59 -10.40 11.73 28.44
C THR A 59 -9.71 12.87 27.66
N GLY A 60 -10.37 14.03 27.59
CA GLY A 60 -9.79 15.24 27.01
C GLY A 60 -9.94 15.37 25.49
N LEU A 61 -10.45 14.38 24.78
CA LEU A 61 -10.77 14.51 23.36
C LEU A 61 -12.16 15.15 23.18
N PRO A 62 -12.33 16.05 22.18
CA PRO A 62 -13.65 16.51 21.75
C PRO A 62 -14.58 15.36 21.35
N SER A 63 -15.89 15.58 21.51
CA SER A 63 -16.90 14.61 21.11
C SER A 63 -16.78 14.26 19.61
N GLY A 64 -16.83 12.96 19.31
CA GLY A 64 -16.72 12.44 17.94
C GLY A 64 -15.30 12.22 17.44
N LEU A 65 -14.28 12.56 18.23
CA LEU A 65 -12.90 12.17 17.90
C LEU A 65 -12.51 10.84 18.56
N GLU A 66 -11.88 10.00 17.79
CA GLU A 66 -11.33 8.71 18.24
C GLU A 66 -9.90 8.87 18.76
N ALA A 67 -9.57 8.19 19.85
CA ALA A 67 -8.21 8.09 20.34
C ALA A 67 -7.42 7.07 19.53
N HIS A 68 -6.10 7.25 19.46
CA HIS A 68 -5.18 6.28 18.86
C HIS A 68 -4.35 5.62 19.96
N VAL A 69 -4.91 4.59 20.59
CA VAL A 69 -4.26 3.86 21.67
C VAL A 69 -4.03 2.41 21.25
N THR A 70 -2.79 1.96 21.43
CA THR A 70 -2.38 0.59 21.17
C THR A 70 -1.99 -0.08 22.48
N VAL A 71 -2.56 -1.24 22.75
CA VAL A 71 -2.26 -2.07 23.93
C VAL A 71 -1.56 -3.34 23.43
N THR A 72 -0.29 -3.53 23.80
CA THR A 72 0.53 -4.66 23.37
C THR A 72 1.02 -5.44 24.58
N GLY A 73 0.79 -6.75 24.60
CA GLY A 73 1.18 -7.65 25.66
C GLY A 73 0.48 -9.00 25.55
N GLY A 74 0.93 -10.01 26.27
CA GLY A 74 0.33 -11.34 26.23
C GLY A 74 0.29 -11.97 24.83
N GLY A 75 1.24 -11.61 23.94
CA GLY A 75 1.29 -12.10 22.56
C GLY A 75 0.26 -11.47 21.62
N THR A 76 -0.46 -10.41 22.04
CA THR A 76 -1.49 -9.75 21.24
C THR A 76 -1.31 -8.24 21.22
N THR A 77 -1.80 -7.62 20.15
CA THR A 77 -1.94 -6.15 20.02
C THR A 77 -3.42 -5.82 19.86
N ARG A 78 -3.93 -4.88 20.65
CA ARG A 78 -5.31 -4.41 20.61
C ARG A 78 -5.35 -2.91 20.46
N PHE A 79 -6.30 -2.41 19.66
CA PHE A 79 -6.52 -0.99 19.45
C PHE A 79 -7.72 -0.50 20.25
N VAL A 80 -7.59 0.69 20.81
CA VAL A 80 -8.62 1.33 21.63
C VAL A 80 -8.83 2.76 21.16
N THR A 81 -10.02 3.06 20.66
CA THR A 81 -10.37 4.35 20.07
C THR A 81 -11.28 5.20 21.00
N ALA A 82 -11.90 4.54 21.99
CA ALA A 82 -12.74 5.17 23.01
C ALA A 82 -12.56 4.46 24.33
N THR A 83 -13.03 5.04 25.43
CA THR A 83 -13.01 4.38 26.75
C THR A 83 -13.60 2.97 26.65
N LYS A 84 -12.82 1.97 27.01
CA LYS A 84 -13.18 0.56 26.86
C LYS A 84 -12.47 -0.33 27.87
N THR A 85 -13.16 -1.39 28.31
CA THR A 85 -12.54 -2.47 29.07
C THR A 85 -12.15 -3.61 28.12
N LEU A 86 -10.89 -3.99 28.15
CA LEU A 86 -10.34 -5.16 27.47
C LEU A 86 -10.38 -6.33 28.45
N ALA A 87 -11.21 -7.32 28.17
CA ALA A 87 -11.33 -8.54 28.94
C ALA A 87 -10.38 -9.64 28.46
N ASP A 88 -10.29 -10.69 29.22
CA ASP A 88 -9.58 -11.95 28.89
C ASP A 88 -8.09 -11.75 28.55
N LEU A 89 -7.44 -10.85 29.28
CA LEU A 89 -6.02 -10.61 29.14
C LEU A 89 -5.22 -11.60 30.00
N PRO A 90 -4.23 -12.31 29.44
CA PRO A 90 -3.26 -13.07 30.23
C PRO A 90 -2.58 -12.19 31.27
N PRO A 91 -2.34 -12.67 32.51
CA PRO A 91 -1.57 -11.90 33.49
C PRO A 91 -0.17 -11.59 32.98
N GLY A 92 0.30 -10.34 33.19
CA GLY A 92 1.61 -9.91 32.74
C GLY A 92 1.71 -8.40 32.48
N ALA A 93 2.84 -7.99 31.93
CA ALA A 93 3.10 -6.61 31.56
C ALA A 93 2.52 -6.28 30.18
N TYR A 94 1.84 -5.14 30.10
CA TYR A 94 1.32 -4.59 28.85
C TYR A 94 1.85 -3.19 28.65
N THR A 95 2.23 -2.89 27.40
CA THR A 95 2.56 -1.53 26.96
C THR A 95 1.32 -0.88 26.38
N VAL A 96 0.93 0.26 26.91
CA VAL A 96 -0.14 1.12 26.41
C VAL A 96 0.52 2.33 25.76
N ALA A 97 0.46 2.43 24.44
CA ALA A 97 1.01 3.52 23.66
C ALA A 97 -0.14 4.37 23.12
N ALA A 98 -0.10 5.68 23.35
CA ALA A 98 -1.07 6.64 22.85
C ALA A 98 -0.39 7.62 21.88
N GLU A 99 -1.00 7.83 20.72
CA GLU A 99 -0.50 8.76 19.69
C GLU A 99 -1.31 10.07 19.73
N PRO A 100 -0.72 11.20 19.27
CA PRO A 100 -1.45 12.45 19.07
C PRO A 100 -2.63 12.29 18.13
N VAL A 101 -3.71 13.02 18.39
CA VAL A 101 -4.92 13.11 17.56
C VAL A 101 -5.03 14.53 17.03
N LEU A 102 -5.34 14.68 15.73
CA LEU A 102 -5.56 15.99 15.13
C LEU A 102 -7.05 16.29 15.00
N THR A 103 -7.45 17.47 15.47
CA THR A 103 -8.78 18.01 15.27
C THR A 103 -8.70 19.32 14.51
N GLY A 104 -9.06 19.31 13.22
CA GLY A 104 -8.69 20.42 12.34
C GLY A 104 -7.17 20.61 12.36
N GLN A 105 -6.70 21.78 12.78
CA GLN A 105 -5.26 22.06 12.90
C GLN A 105 -4.75 22.02 14.35
N ALA A 106 -5.56 21.58 15.32
CA ALA A 106 -5.14 21.46 16.71
C ALA A 106 -4.59 20.04 17.00
N VAL A 107 -3.42 19.98 17.62
CA VAL A 107 -2.81 18.73 18.09
C VAL A 107 -3.29 18.46 19.51
N MET A 108 -4.01 17.36 19.68
CA MET A 108 -4.37 16.79 20.97
C MET A 108 -3.31 15.77 21.34
N ALA A 109 -2.39 16.12 22.22
CA ALA A 109 -1.33 15.20 22.63
C ALA A 109 -1.73 14.39 23.88
N PRO A 110 -1.35 13.10 23.95
CA PRO A 110 -1.56 12.31 25.15
C PRO A 110 -0.69 12.85 26.29
N THR A 111 -1.21 12.86 27.51
CA THR A 111 -0.47 13.26 28.71
C THR A 111 0.70 12.33 29.02
N ALA A 112 0.61 11.08 28.57
CA ALA A 112 1.67 10.09 28.57
C ALA A 112 1.63 9.29 27.25
N ALA A 113 2.68 9.42 26.44
CA ALA A 113 2.75 8.71 25.15
C ALA A 113 2.87 7.17 25.32
N THR A 114 3.45 6.72 26.43
CA THR A 114 3.61 5.28 26.71
C THR A 114 3.51 5.03 28.22
N GLN A 115 2.80 3.97 28.58
CA GLN A 115 2.65 3.50 29.95
C GLN A 115 2.83 1.97 29.98
N THR A 116 3.46 1.45 31.04
CA THR A 116 3.53 0.00 31.27
C THR A 116 2.60 -0.37 32.43
N ILE A 117 1.68 -1.29 32.17
CA ILE A 117 0.63 -1.69 33.10
C ILE A 117 0.74 -3.18 33.40
N GLN A 118 0.67 -3.56 34.68
CA GLN A 118 0.59 -4.96 35.09
C GLN A 118 -0.89 -5.39 35.18
N VAL A 119 -1.22 -6.45 34.43
CA VAL A 119 -2.52 -7.11 34.52
C VAL A 119 -2.37 -8.32 35.45
N ALA A 120 -3.13 -8.36 36.53
CA ALA A 120 -3.19 -9.48 37.45
C ALA A 120 -4.44 -10.33 37.20
N SER A 121 -4.35 -11.61 37.54
CA SER A 121 -5.46 -12.58 37.44
C SER A 121 -6.67 -12.11 38.25
N GLY A 122 -7.85 -12.09 37.62
CA GLY A 122 -9.11 -11.72 38.26
C GLY A 122 -9.25 -10.24 38.61
N GLN A 123 -8.30 -9.39 38.23
CA GLN A 123 -8.31 -7.95 38.52
C GLN A 123 -8.53 -7.12 37.25
N ILE A 124 -9.06 -5.92 37.44
CA ILE A 124 -9.17 -4.90 36.40
C ILE A 124 -8.14 -3.80 36.65
N ALA A 125 -7.13 -3.71 35.79
CA ALA A 125 -6.14 -2.65 35.83
C ALA A 125 -6.72 -1.38 35.16
N ALA A 126 -6.75 -0.25 35.86
CA ALA A 126 -7.20 1.04 35.29
C ALA A 126 -6.03 1.77 34.63
N VAL A 127 -6.25 2.27 33.41
CA VAL A 127 -5.27 3.01 32.63
C VAL A 127 -5.87 4.32 32.17
N PRO A 128 -5.53 5.45 32.82
CA PRO A 128 -5.94 6.76 32.32
C PRO A 128 -5.09 7.15 31.09
N VAL A 129 -5.77 7.57 30.03
CA VAL A 129 -5.18 8.14 28.82
C VAL A 129 -5.84 9.50 28.59
N GLY A 130 -5.23 10.55 29.14
CA GLY A 130 -5.69 11.92 28.99
C GLY A 130 -5.10 12.56 27.75
N TYR A 131 -5.86 13.43 27.09
CA TYR A 131 -5.40 14.26 25.98
C TYR A 131 -5.56 15.73 26.32
N ASN A 132 -4.57 16.54 25.97
CA ASN A 132 -4.63 17.99 26.11
C ASN A 132 -4.32 18.66 24.77
N VAL A 133 -4.94 19.82 24.51
CA VAL A 133 -4.54 20.68 23.41
C VAL A 133 -3.09 21.11 23.65
N GLN A 134 -2.20 20.70 22.74
CA GLN A 134 -0.78 21.07 22.85
C GLN A 134 -0.51 22.35 22.10
N GLU A 135 -0.98 22.45 20.86
CA GLU A 135 -0.75 23.60 19.99
C GLU A 135 -1.59 23.52 18.71
N ALA A 136 -1.68 24.65 18.01
CA ALA A 136 -2.12 24.66 16.62
C ALA A 136 -0.98 24.17 15.72
N LEU A 137 -1.27 23.26 14.80
CA LEU A 137 -0.35 22.83 13.76
C LEU A 137 -0.73 23.50 12.44
N ALA A 138 0.05 24.47 12.02
CA ALA A 138 -0.06 25.07 10.71
C ALA A 138 1.09 24.54 9.82
N LEU A 139 0.79 24.27 8.56
CA LEU A 139 1.79 23.87 7.57
C LEU A 139 2.07 25.03 6.62
N ARG A 140 3.31 25.10 6.15
CA ARG A 140 3.72 25.92 5.03
C ARG A 140 4.33 25.05 3.95
N LEU A 141 4.24 25.52 2.73
CA LEU A 141 4.97 24.97 1.59
C LEU A 141 6.25 25.82 1.41
N GLU A 142 7.38 25.26 1.83
CA GLU A 142 8.68 25.93 1.74
C GLU A 142 9.25 25.70 0.35
N GLU A 143 9.32 26.78 -0.47
CA GLU A 143 9.88 26.70 -1.81
C GLU A 143 11.36 26.36 -1.76
N MET A 144 11.75 25.31 -2.47
CA MET A 144 13.14 24.87 -2.55
C MET A 144 13.91 25.76 -3.54
N PRO A 145 15.18 26.11 -3.24
CA PRO A 145 15.96 27.02 -4.07
C PRO A 145 16.52 26.33 -5.34
N TRP A 146 15.79 25.39 -5.91
CA TRP A 146 16.22 24.60 -7.07
C TRP A 146 15.67 25.18 -8.36
N THR A 147 16.31 26.25 -8.83
CA THR A 147 15.94 26.96 -10.05
C THR A 147 16.40 26.23 -11.31
N GLY A 148 15.66 26.39 -12.41
CA GLY A 148 16.02 25.83 -13.72
C GLY A 148 15.58 24.37 -13.90
N LEU A 149 14.69 23.84 -13.04
CA LEU A 149 13.99 22.60 -13.30
C LEU A 149 13.00 22.79 -14.46
N ASN A 150 12.87 21.76 -15.30
CA ASN A 150 11.98 21.75 -16.44
C ASN A 150 10.91 20.65 -16.27
N GLN A 151 9.70 21.03 -15.87
CA GLN A 151 8.58 20.12 -15.64
C GLN A 151 8.97 18.95 -14.69
N PRO A 152 9.39 19.25 -13.43
CA PRO A 152 9.71 18.19 -12.46
C PRO A 152 8.46 17.36 -12.19
N ILE A 153 8.57 16.03 -12.33
CA ILE A 153 7.42 15.11 -12.31
C ILE A 153 7.50 14.07 -11.19
N PHE A 154 8.69 13.77 -10.71
CA PHE A 154 8.90 12.77 -9.65
C PHE A 154 10.14 13.12 -8.82
N LEU A 155 10.12 12.81 -7.52
CA LEU A 155 11.23 13.07 -6.60
C LEU A 155 11.39 11.87 -5.66
N ALA A 156 12.63 11.42 -5.51
CA ALA A 156 12.99 10.38 -4.53
C ALA A 156 14.46 10.50 -4.12
N ALA A 157 14.81 9.84 -3.01
CA ALA A 157 16.19 9.66 -2.55
C ALA A 157 16.60 8.18 -2.60
N PRO A 158 17.90 7.89 -2.82
CA PRO A 158 18.39 6.51 -2.74
C PRO A 158 18.29 5.97 -1.31
N PRO A 159 18.08 4.66 -1.13
CA PRO A 159 18.11 4.05 0.20
C PRO A 159 19.40 4.37 0.95
N GLY A 160 19.29 4.90 2.17
CA GLY A 160 20.42 5.20 3.05
C GLY A 160 21.24 6.44 2.69
N ASP A 161 20.85 7.23 1.69
CA ASP A 161 21.55 8.44 1.29
C ASP A 161 20.77 9.71 1.63
N ALA A 162 21.07 10.29 2.77
CA ALA A 162 20.44 11.54 3.24
C ALA A 162 21.04 12.81 2.60
N THR A 163 22.05 12.69 1.73
CA THR A 163 22.76 13.83 1.16
C THR A 163 22.27 14.22 -0.23
N ARG A 164 21.54 13.31 -0.90
CA ARG A 164 21.08 13.52 -2.27
C ARG A 164 19.58 13.31 -2.42
N ILE A 165 18.99 14.17 -3.26
CA ILE A 165 17.63 14.04 -3.76
C ILE A 165 17.71 14.03 -5.29
N PHE A 166 16.94 13.15 -5.91
CA PHE A 166 16.88 13.05 -7.36
C PHE A 166 15.49 13.48 -7.84
N ILE A 167 15.46 14.22 -8.95
CA ILE A 167 14.24 14.80 -9.51
C ILE A 167 14.16 14.45 -10.98
N ALA A 168 13.12 13.69 -11.36
CA ALA A 168 12.84 13.44 -12.76
C ALA A 168 12.17 14.67 -13.37
N GLU A 169 12.65 15.08 -14.53
CA GLU A 169 12.03 16.06 -15.40
C GLU A 169 11.29 15.32 -16.53
N ARG A 170 10.03 15.66 -16.76
CA ARG A 170 9.17 15.00 -17.75
C ARG A 170 9.81 14.85 -19.14
N PRO A 171 10.59 15.86 -19.65
CA PRO A 171 11.22 15.75 -20.97
C PRO A 171 12.37 14.75 -21.08
N GLY A 172 12.82 14.07 -20.00
CA GLY A 172 13.80 13.00 -20.14
C GLY A 172 15.07 13.15 -19.31
N ARG A 173 15.11 14.03 -18.33
CA ARG A 173 16.26 14.20 -17.45
C ARG A 173 15.95 13.74 -16.05
N VAL A 174 16.99 13.21 -15.37
CA VAL A 174 16.99 13.06 -13.92
C VAL A 174 18.04 14.03 -13.37
N ARG A 175 17.61 14.99 -12.57
CA ARG A 175 18.47 15.98 -11.91
C ARG A 175 18.88 15.45 -10.54
N VAL A 176 19.97 15.96 -10.02
CA VAL A 176 20.45 15.63 -8.67
C VAL A 176 20.65 16.90 -7.85
N VAL A 177 20.12 16.89 -6.65
CA VAL A 177 20.39 17.87 -5.59
C VAL A 177 21.34 17.20 -4.61
N GLN A 178 22.49 17.81 -4.35
CA GLN A 178 23.46 17.33 -3.39
C GLN A 178 23.66 18.37 -2.29
N ASN A 179 23.49 17.96 -1.03
CA ASN A 179 23.59 18.86 0.13
C ASN A 179 22.78 20.15 -0.05
N GLY A 180 21.55 20.03 -0.54
CA GLY A 180 20.62 21.14 -0.78
C GLY A 180 20.85 21.93 -2.08
N THR A 181 21.92 21.66 -2.84
CA THR A 181 22.26 22.37 -4.06
C THR A 181 21.93 21.56 -5.30
N LEU A 182 21.11 22.11 -6.21
CA LEU A 182 20.83 21.51 -7.52
C LEU A 182 22.07 21.58 -8.41
N LEU A 183 22.59 20.43 -8.84
CA LEU A 183 23.77 20.36 -9.69
C LEU A 183 23.42 20.75 -11.13
N ALA A 184 24.33 21.43 -11.81
CA ALA A 184 24.17 21.87 -13.20
C ALA A 184 24.10 20.67 -14.15
N THR A 185 24.95 19.66 -13.97
CA THR A 185 24.96 18.44 -14.78
C THR A 185 23.83 17.50 -14.32
N PRO A 186 22.94 17.04 -15.23
CA PRO A 186 21.94 16.03 -14.88
C PRO A 186 22.61 14.71 -14.50
N PHE A 187 21.95 13.96 -13.60
CA PHE A 187 22.36 12.59 -13.27
C PHE A 187 22.18 11.65 -14.48
N LEU A 188 21.08 11.81 -15.20
CA LEU A 188 20.78 11.06 -16.44
C LEU A 188 20.10 12.00 -17.44
N ASP A 189 20.44 11.87 -18.73
CA ASP A 189 19.73 12.52 -19.83
C ASP A 189 19.38 11.48 -20.92
N VAL A 190 18.09 11.20 -21.06
CA VAL A 190 17.52 10.32 -22.09
C VAL A 190 16.50 11.04 -22.98
N SER A 191 16.53 12.38 -22.97
CA SER A 191 15.52 13.22 -23.63
C SER A 191 15.34 12.93 -25.12
N ALA A 192 16.38 12.47 -25.80
CA ALA A 192 16.31 12.06 -27.21
C ALA A 192 15.46 10.79 -27.47
N ARG A 193 15.06 10.06 -26.41
CA ARG A 193 14.32 8.79 -26.50
C ARG A 193 12.92 8.86 -25.91
N VAL A 194 12.53 10.01 -25.35
CA VAL A 194 11.28 10.18 -24.60
C VAL A 194 10.25 10.93 -25.44
N SER A 195 9.05 10.36 -25.57
CA SER A 195 7.88 11.05 -26.12
C SER A 195 7.27 11.96 -25.03
N THR A 196 6.86 13.17 -25.40
CA THR A 196 6.24 14.16 -24.47
C THR A 196 4.84 14.62 -24.91
N SER A 197 4.22 13.91 -25.86
CA SER A 197 2.84 14.19 -26.26
C SER A 197 1.87 13.86 -25.13
N GLY A 198 0.85 14.68 -24.92
CA GLY A 198 -0.19 14.48 -23.91
C GLY A 198 0.39 14.30 -22.50
N GLU A 199 0.08 13.17 -21.86
CA GLU A 199 0.60 12.80 -20.52
C GLU A 199 1.95 12.06 -20.59
N ARG A 200 2.46 11.77 -21.77
CA ARG A 200 3.73 11.04 -21.97
C ARG A 200 4.93 11.83 -21.43
N GLY A 201 5.99 11.10 -21.15
CA GLY A 201 7.24 11.66 -20.64
C GLY A 201 8.01 10.65 -19.81
N VAL A 202 9.02 11.10 -19.08
CA VAL A 202 9.45 10.40 -17.89
C VAL A 202 8.32 10.51 -16.86
N LEU A 203 7.96 9.39 -16.24
CA LEU A 203 6.86 9.30 -15.28
C LEU A 203 7.36 9.16 -13.85
N SER A 204 8.38 8.31 -13.65
CA SER A 204 9.04 8.07 -12.35
C SER A 204 10.38 7.37 -12.53
N PHE A 205 11.05 7.14 -11.42
CA PHE A 205 12.19 6.23 -11.33
C PHE A 205 12.21 5.56 -9.95
N ALA A 206 12.85 4.38 -9.85
CA ALA A 206 13.01 3.65 -8.61
C ALA A 206 14.46 3.26 -8.40
N PHE A 207 15.03 3.57 -7.24
CA PHE A 207 16.32 3.02 -6.84
C PHE A 207 16.15 1.56 -6.39
N HIS A 208 17.06 0.69 -6.81
CA HIS A 208 17.09 -0.67 -6.31
C HIS A 208 17.31 -0.69 -4.78
N PRO A 209 16.69 -1.58 -4.00
CA PRO A 209 16.92 -1.65 -2.55
C PRO A 209 18.38 -1.75 -2.15
N GLN A 210 19.21 -2.38 -2.99
CA GLN A 210 20.66 -2.50 -2.82
C GLN A 210 21.45 -1.48 -3.68
N TYR A 211 20.89 -0.29 -3.92
CA TYR A 211 21.51 0.73 -4.78
C TYR A 211 22.95 1.08 -4.34
N VAL A 212 23.21 1.12 -3.04
CA VAL A 212 24.55 1.42 -2.50
C VAL A 212 25.61 0.41 -2.99
N GLN A 213 25.20 -0.86 -3.21
CA GLN A 213 26.09 -1.93 -3.66
C GLN A 213 26.18 -2.04 -5.17
N ASN A 214 25.05 -1.91 -5.89
CA ASN A 214 24.96 -2.23 -7.31
C ASN A 214 24.84 -0.98 -8.21
N GLY A 215 24.47 0.18 -7.65
CA GLY A 215 24.25 1.40 -8.41
C GLY A 215 23.02 1.37 -9.32
N TRP A 216 22.14 0.38 -9.20
CA TRP A 216 21.02 0.18 -10.12
C TRP A 216 19.82 1.06 -9.75
N PHE A 217 19.23 1.65 -10.79
CA PHE A 217 17.94 2.30 -10.71
C PHE A 217 17.15 2.04 -12.02
N PHE A 218 15.84 2.22 -11.94
CA PHE A 218 14.91 1.88 -12.99
C PHE A 218 14.14 3.13 -13.38
N LEU A 219 14.21 3.52 -14.66
CA LEU A 219 13.49 4.67 -15.20
C LEU A 219 12.22 4.19 -15.88
N HIS A 220 11.08 4.76 -15.49
CA HIS A 220 9.77 4.52 -16.08
C HIS A 220 9.40 5.73 -16.95
N PHE A 221 9.21 5.50 -18.23
CA PHE A 221 8.97 6.57 -19.21
C PHE A 221 8.20 6.04 -20.43
N THR A 222 7.68 6.95 -21.26
CA THR A 222 7.13 6.60 -22.58
C THR A 222 8.17 6.88 -23.67
N ASN A 223 8.48 5.87 -24.47
CA ASN A 223 9.44 5.98 -25.55
C ASN A 223 8.84 6.67 -26.79
N LEU A 224 9.66 6.90 -27.83
CA LEU A 224 9.21 7.57 -29.05
C LEU A 224 8.13 6.81 -29.84
N ALA A 225 8.04 5.47 -29.66
CA ALA A 225 6.97 4.66 -30.21
C ALA A 225 5.66 4.76 -29.41
N GLY A 226 5.67 5.47 -28.26
CA GLY A 226 4.53 5.60 -27.36
C GLY A 226 4.37 4.43 -26.38
N GLU A 227 5.35 3.52 -26.30
CA GLU A 227 5.29 2.40 -25.36
C GLU A 227 5.65 2.85 -23.95
N ILE A 228 4.94 2.33 -22.96
CA ILE A 228 5.30 2.45 -21.54
C ILE A 228 6.51 1.55 -21.30
N THR A 229 7.64 2.15 -20.96
CA THR A 229 8.93 1.49 -20.93
C THR A 229 9.58 1.62 -19.56
N VAL A 230 10.13 0.52 -19.05
CA VAL A 230 11.04 0.53 -17.90
C VAL A 230 12.40 0.02 -18.34
N GLU A 231 13.44 0.77 -18.05
CA GLU A 231 14.84 0.39 -18.29
C GLU A 231 15.65 0.49 -17.00
N ARG A 232 16.57 -0.46 -16.80
CA ARG A 232 17.56 -0.42 -15.74
C ARG A 232 18.79 0.38 -16.18
N PHE A 233 19.17 1.33 -15.35
CA PHE A 233 20.41 2.10 -15.48
C PHE A 233 21.35 1.82 -14.30
N THR A 234 22.59 2.28 -14.42
CA THR A 234 23.61 2.11 -13.39
C THR A 234 24.30 3.47 -13.13
N ALA A 235 24.50 3.82 -11.88
CA ALA A 235 25.36 4.95 -11.53
C ALA A 235 26.79 4.71 -12.01
N SER A 236 27.46 5.75 -12.48
CA SER A 236 28.87 5.67 -12.86
C SER A 236 29.81 5.72 -11.63
N ALA A 237 31.11 5.73 -11.85
CA ALA A 237 32.09 5.96 -10.79
C ALA A 237 31.91 7.35 -10.14
N ASN A 238 31.36 8.34 -10.85
CA ASN A 238 30.83 9.56 -10.26
C ASN A 238 29.39 9.31 -9.81
N PRO A 239 29.10 9.29 -8.50
CA PRO A 239 27.75 8.95 -8.00
C PRO A 239 26.67 9.98 -8.36
N ASN A 240 27.05 11.11 -8.94
CA ASN A 240 26.14 12.16 -9.42
C ASN A 240 25.89 12.08 -10.94
N VAL A 241 26.40 11.06 -11.60
CA VAL A 241 26.23 10.83 -13.06
C VAL A 241 25.96 9.35 -13.32
N ALA A 242 24.92 9.03 -14.06
CA ALA A 242 24.61 7.68 -14.48
C ALA A 242 25.25 7.33 -15.83
N ILE A 243 25.42 6.04 -16.08
CA ILE A 243 25.73 5.53 -17.42
C ILE A 243 24.46 5.65 -18.26
N ALA A 244 24.54 6.40 -19.37
CA ALA A 244 23.36 6.73 -20.18
C ALA A 244 22.77 5.54 -20.97
N THR A 245 23.50 4.42 -21.07
CA THR A 245 23.00 3.21 -21.71
C THR A 245 22.15 2.41 -20.73
N GLY A 246 20.84 2.37 -20.98
CA GLY A 246 19.89 1.55 -20.22
C GLY A 246 19.84 0.11 -20.72
N THR A 247 19.47 -0.80 -19.85
CA THR A 247 19.13 -2.19 -20.20
C THR A 247 17.61 -2.33 -20.15
N PRO A 248 16.94 -2.72 -21.25
CA PRO A 248 15.50 -2.90 -21.27
C PRO A 248 15.03 -3.90 -20.21
N VAL A 249 13.95 -3.57 -19.50
CA VAL A 249 13.25 -4.45 -18.57
C VAL A 249 11.92 -4.86 -19.17
N ILE A 250 11.04 -3.91 -19.47
CA ILE A 250 9.73 -4.16 -20.06
C ILE A 250 9.34 -2.98 -20.96
N ALA A 251 8.67 -3.28 -22.08
CA ALA A 251 8.03 -2.31 -22.94
C ALA A 251 6.60 -2.77 -23.23
N ILE A 252 5.64 -1.91 -22.94
CA ILE A 252 4.21 -2.20 -23.04
C ILE A 252 3.63 -1.32 -24.15
N PRO A 253 3.09 -1.89 -25.23
CA PRO A 253 2.49 -1.14 -26.32
C PRO A 253 1.36 -0.24 -25.84
N HIS A 254 1.47 1.07 -26.13
CA HIS A 254 0.48 2.10 -25.76
C HIS A 254 0.52 3.26 -26.75
N ALA A 255 0.35 2.97 -28.04
CA ALA A 255 0.50 3.95 -29.11
C ALA A 255 -0.81 4.65 -29.49
N GLN A 256 -1.99 4.07 -29.16
CA GLN A 256 -3.28 4.56 -29.67
C GLN A 256 -3.68 5.91 -29.07
N PHE A 257 -3.45 6.12 -27.78
CA PHE A 257 -3.70 7.37 -27.08
C PHE A 257 -2.42 7.84 -26.38
N ASP A 258 -2.35 9.10 -25.97
CA ASP A 258 -1.19 9.67 -25.30
C ASP A 258 -1.45 10.03 -23.83
N ASN A 259 -2.59 9.57 -23.29
CA ASN A 259 -3.00 9.69 -21.89
C ASN A 259 -3.15 8.34 -21.20
N HIS A 260 -3.40 8.33 -19.90
CA HIS A 260 -3.51 7.13 -19.04
C HIS A 260 -2.30 6.19 -19.15
N ASN A 261 -1.12 6.77 -18.97
CA ASN A 261 0.12 6.01 -18.97
C ASN A 261 0.39 5.31 -17.61
N GLY A 262 -0.38 5.62 -16.56
CA GLY A 262 -0.01 5.36 -15.20
C GLY A 262 1.11 6.32 -14.74
N GLY A 263 1.81 6.03 -13.64
CA GLY A 263 2.76 7.03 -13.19
C GLY A 263 3.96 6.58 -12.37
N VAL A 264 3.93 5.43 -11.70
CA VAL A 264 4.99 5.05 -10.77
C VAL A 264 5.54 3.67 -11.05
N ALA A 265 6.85 3.54 -10.88
CA ALA A 265 7.55 2.29 -10.61
C ALA A 265 8.24 2.39 -9.25
N ALA A 266 8.07 1.42 -8.37
CA ALA A 266 8.68 1.40 -7.04
C ALA A 266 8.90 -0.03 -6.54
N PHE A 267 9.87 -0.18 -5.63
CA PHE A 267 10.10 -1.47 -4.98
C PHE A 267 9.19 -1.63 -3.76
N GLY A 268 8.55 -2.79 -3.66
CA GLY A 268 7.85 -3.21 -2.45
C GLY A 268 8.82 -3.64 -1.34
N THR A 269 8.30 -3.83 -0.14
CA THR A 269 9.03 -4.36 1.03
C THR A 269 9.53 -5.79 0.79
N ASP A 270 8.96 -6.50 -0.19
CA ASP A 270 9.39 -7.82 -0.67
C ASP A 270 10.58 -7.77 -1.65
N GLY A 271 11.06 -6.58 -2.00
CA GLY A 271 12.18 -6.38 -2.91
C GLY A 271 11.84 -6.54 -4.40
N LEU A 272 10.56 -6.71 -4.74
CA LEU A 272 10.09 -6.81 -6.12
C LEU A 272 9.73 -5.44 -6.68
N LEU A 273 9.83 -5.28 -8.01
CA LEU A 273 9.48 -4.06 -8.70
C LEU A 273 7.99 -4.08 -9.07
N TYR A 274 7.26 -3.08 -8.57
CA TYR A 274 5.88 -2.81 -8.94
C TYR A 274 5.83 -1.67 -9.95
N ILE A 275 4.94 -1.79 -10.94
CA ILE A 275 4.78 -0.80 -12.02
C ILE A 275 3.29 -0.59 -12.24
N SER A 276 2.80 0.64 -12.14
CA SER A 276 1.44 0.94 -12.52
C SER A 276 1.32 1.33 -13.99
N THR A 277 0.24 0.89 -14.63
CA THR A 277 -0.15 1.29 -15.97
C THR A 277 -1.60 1.74 -15.96
N GLY A 278 -1.92 2.78 -16.72
CA GLY A 278 -3.30 3.14 -16.97
C GLY A 278 -3.97 2.21 -18.00
N ASP A 279 -5.27 2.36 -18.20
CA ASP A 279 -6.09 1.53 -19.08
C ASP A 279 -5.77 1.72 -20.59
N GLY A 280 -4.90 2.67 -20.92
CA GLY A 280 -4.47 2.95 -22.28
C GLY A 280 -5.22 4.11 -22.93
N GLY A 281 -6.06 4.82 -22.19
CA GLY A 281 -6.72 6.04 -22.64
C GLY A 281 -8.05 5.82 -23.37
N GLY A 282 -8.66 6.93 -23.70
CA GLY A 282 -10.05 6.94 -24.19
C GLY A 282 -11.07 6.88 -23.04
N GLY A 283 -12.29 7.33 -23.28
CA GLY A 283 -13.34 7.33 -22.26
C GLY A 283 -13.90 5.93 -22.03
N GLY A 284 -13.98 5.48 -20.78
CA GLY A 284 -14.65 4.23 -20.38
C GLY A 284 -13.91 2.94 -20.73
N ASP A 285 -12.57 2.97 -20.86
CA ASP A 285 -11.76 1.82 -21.23
C ASP A 285 -12.25 1.09 -22.50
N PRO A 286 -12.24 1.76 -23.67
CA PRO A 286 -12.88 1.24 -24.88
C PRO A 286 -12.27 -0.05 -25.41
N GLN A 287 -11.06 -0.39 -24.94
CA GLN A 287 -10.36 -1.62 -25.30
C GLN A 287 -10.53 -2.73 -24.27
N MET A 288 -11.26 -2.47 -23.18
CA MET A 288 -11.47 -3.40 -22.07
C MET A 288 -10.15 -3.93 -21.47
N ASN A 289 -9.15 -3.05 -21.37
CA ASN A 289 -7.83 -3.40 -20.87
C ASN A 289 -7.86 -3.67 -19.36
N ALA A 290 -8.51 -2.81 -18.59
CA ALA A 290 -8.40 -2.79 -17.14
C ALA A 290 -8.82 -4.11 -16.48
N GLN A 291 -9.92 -4.72 -16.96
CA GLN A 291 -10.43 -6.00 -16.41
C GLN A 291 -9.85 -7.25 -17.11
N ASN A 292 -9.05 -7.08 -18.18
CA ASN A 292 -8.49 -8.23 -18.89
C ASN A 292 -7.17 -8.69 -18.25
N PRO A 293 -7.09 -9.87 -17.63
CA PRO A 293 -5.88 -10.33 -16.93
C PRO A 293 -4.71 -10.67 -17.86
N ASN A 294 -4.95 -10.75 -19.17
CA ASN A 294 -3.94 -11.03 -20.20
C ASN A 294 -3.40 -9.77 -20.89
N ARG A 295 -3.80 -8.59 -20.40
CA ARG A 295 -3.32 -7.28 -20.86
C ARG A 295 -2.51 -6.63 -19.76
N LEU A 296 -1.51 -5.84 -20.12
CA LEU A 296 -0.64 -5.14 -19.16
C LEU A 296 -1.05 -3.68 -18.93
N LEU A 297 -2.09 -3.19 -19.59
CA LEU A 297 -2.68 -1.88 -19.38
C LEU A 297 -3.83 -1.95 -18.35
N GLY A 298 -4.00 -0.91 -17.53
CA GLY A 298 -4.96 -0.85 -16.44
C GLY A 298 -4.61 -1.75 -15.26
N LYS A 299 -3.32 -1.81 -14.91
CA LYS A 299 -2.75 -2.81 -14.01
C LYS A 299 -1.82 -2.21 -12.95
N MET A 300 -1.71 -2.97 -11.87
CA MET A 300 -0.51 -2.99 -11.05
C MET A 300 0.27 -4.27 -11.42
N LEU A 301 1.44 -4.11 -12.01
CA LEU A 301 2.36 -5.19 -12.38
C LEU A 301 3.37 -5.41 -11.25
N ARG A 302 3.89 -6.64 -11.12
CA ARG A 302 4.92 -7.01 -10.13
C ARG A 302 5.87 -8.02 -10.74
N ILE A 303 7.16 -7.67 -10.80
CA ILE A 303 8.21 -8.46 -11.44
C ILE A 303 9.48 -8.54 -10.59
N ASP A 304 10.23 -9.63 -10.76
CA ASP A 304 11.56 -9.79 -10.15
C ASP A 304 12.64 -9.34 -11.14
N VAL A 305 13.34 -8.28 -10.78
CA VAL A 305 14.42 -7.67 -11.57
C VAL A 305 15.80 -7.92 -11.00
N SER A 306 15.95 -8.89 -10.12
CA SER A 306 17.24 -9.33 -9.57
C SER A 306 18.18 -9.83 -10.68
N THR A 307 17.60 -10.37 -11.75
CA THR A 307 18.26 -10.70 -13.02
C THR A 307 17.54 -10.04 -14.19
N LEU A 308 18.19 -10.00 -15.37
CA LEU A 308 17.53 -9.65 -16.63
C LEU A 308 17.83 -10.73 -17.67
N PRO A 309 16.83 -11.17 -18.46
CA PRO A 309 15.41 -10.77 -18.40
C PRO A 309 14.79 -10.96 -17.02
N TYR A 310 13.77 -10.14 -16.69
CA TYR A 310 13.07 -10.25 -15.41
C TYR A 310 12.36 -11.62 -15.28
N ALA A 311 12.08 -12.02 -14.06
CA ALA A 311 11.32 -13.22 -13.78
C ALA A 311 9.92 -12.88 -13.23
N ILE A 312 8.97 -13.79 -13.43
CA ILE A 312 7.65 -13.72 -12.81
C ILE A 312 7.76 -14.30 -11.39
N PRO A 313 7.46 -13.51 -10.34
CA PRO A 313 7.47 -14.02 -8.98
C PRO A 313 6.48 -15.18 -8.82
N PRO A 314 6.85 -16.31 -8.18
CA PRO A 314 5.93 -17.45 -7.98
C PRO A 314 4.75 -17.10 -7.07
N THR A 315 4.86 -15.97 -6.36
CA THR A 315 3.81 -15.43 -5.50
C THR A 315 2.88 -14.44 -6.22
N ASN A 316 3.06 -14.24 -7.55
CA ASN A 316 2.08 -13.47 -8.31
C ASN A 316 0.76 -14.24 -8.41
N PRO A 317 -0.38 -13.55 -8.29
CA PRO A 317 -1.68 -14.23 -8.21
C PRO A 317 -2.06 -14.97 -9.50
N LEU A 318 -1.62 -14.47 -10.67
CA LEU A 318 -2.03 -14.97 -11.98
C LEU A 318 -0.91 -15.67 -12.77
N ALA A 319 0.22 -15.97 -12.14
CA ALA A 319 1.40 -16.56 -12.80
C ALA A 319 1.89 -15.80 -14.05
N ASN A 320 1.64 -14.50 -14.10
CA ASN A 320 2.15 -13.53 -15.06
C ASN A 320 2.56 -12.25 -14.31
N GLU A 321 2.82 -11.14 -15.00
CA GLU A 321 3.23 -9.86 -14.42
C GLU A 321 2.17 -9.20 -13.53
N VAL A 322 0.89 -9.59 -13.70
CA VAL A 322 -0.26 -8.90 -13.11
C VAL A 322 -0.41 -9.25 -11.63
N TRP A 323 -0.30 -8.24 -10.77
CA TRP A 323 -0.61 -8.30 -9.36
C TRP A 323 -2.02 -7.76 -9.05
N GLY A 324 -2.42 -6.67 -9.73
CA GLY A 324 -3.73 -6.04 -9.61
C GLY A 324 -4.31 -5.62 -10.96
N ILE A 325 -5.64 -5.64 -11.07
CA ILE A 325 -6.42 -5.28 -12.26
C ILE A 325 -7.43 -4.19 -11.94
N GLY A 326 -8.02 -3.60 -12.97
CA GLY A 326 -9.15 -2.68 -12.77
C GLY A 326 -8.74 -1.27 -12.35
N LEU A 327 -7.61 -0.78 -12.82
CA LEU A 327 -7.13 0.59 -12.65
C LEU A 327 -7.38 1.40 -13.92
N ARG A 328 -7.72 2.70 -13.76
CA ARG A 328 -7.94 3.62 -14.88
C ARG A 328 -6.67 4.40 -15.25
N ASN A 329 -6.17 5.22 -14.36
CA ASN A 329 -4.92 5.96 -14.52
C ASN A 329 -4.27 6.21 -13.14
N PRO A 330 -3.68 5.16 -12.53
CA PRO A 330 -3.06 5.23 -11.21
C PRO A 330 -1.83 6.13 -11.26
N TRP A 331 -2.08 7.45 -11.09
CA TRP A 331 -1.09 8.49 -11.34
C TRP A 331 0.03 8.47 -10.33
N ARG A 332 -0.31 8.50 -9.03
CA ARG A 332 0.67 8.36 -7.94
C ARG A 332 0.19 7.34 -6.93
N TRP A 333 1.12 6.55 -6.49
CA TRP A 333 0.91 5.57 -5.45
C TRP A 333 2.21 5.37 -4.66
N SER A 334 2.10 4.86 -3.46
CA SER A 334 3.26 4.62 -2.60
C SER A 334 3.02 3.46 -1.64
N PHE A 335 4.12 2.83 -1.22
CA PHE A 335 4.10 1.91 -0.10
C PHE A 335 4.31 2.67 1.21
N ASP A 336 3.48 2.36 2.20
CA ASP A 336 3.76 2.67 3.60
C ASP A 336 4.47 1.48 4.23
N ALA A 337 5.79 1.47 4.17
CA ALA A 337 6.62 0.34 4.63
C ALA A 337 6.35 -0.10 6.08
N PRO A 338 6.12 0.79 7.08
CA PRO A 338 5.80 0.38 8.44
C PRO A 338 4.51 -0.43 8.58
N THR A 339 3.54 -0.26 7.68
CA THR A 339 2.25 -0.96 7.72
C THR A 339 2.09 -1.99 6.60
N ASP A 340 3.06 -2.07 5.69
CA ASP A 340 3.05 -2.91 4.48
C ASP A 340 1.80 -2.69 3.60
N ARG A 341 1.32 -1.44 3.57
CA ARG A 341 0.15 -1.04 2.78
C ARG A 341 0.55 -0.30 1.52
N LEU A 342 -0.18 -0.58 0.46
CA LEU A 342 -0.13 0.16 -0.80
C LEU A 342 -1.28 1.16 -0.81
N TYR A 343 -0.98 2.42 -1.04
CA TYR A 343 -1.93 3.51 -1.27
C TYR A 343 -1.89 3.87 -2.74
N VAL A 344 -3.01 3.74 -3.43
CA VAL A 344 -3.14 4.03 -4.87
C VAL A 344 -4.12 5.17 -5.06
N ALA A 345 -3.69 6.27 -5.67
CA ALA A 345 -4.59 7.30 -6.15
C ALA A 345 -4.84 7.06 -7.64
N ASP A 346 -6.05 6.66 -7.96
CA ASP A 346 -6.49 6.38 -9.33
C ASP A 346 -7.39 7.52 -9.83
N VAL A 347 -7.02 8.09 -10.97
CA VAL A 347 -7.75 9.23 -11.55
C VAL A 347 -9.04 8.75 -12.18
N GLY A 348 -10.16 9.31 -11.72
CA GLY A 348 -11.48 8.98 -12.19
C GLY A 348 -11.81 9.51 -13.59
N GLN A 349 -12.96 9.11 -14.13
CA GLN A 349 -13.36 9.42 -15.51
C GLN A 349 -14.10 10.75 -15.60
N ASN A 350 -15.20 10.89 -14.86
CA ASN A 350 -16.13 11.99 -15.02
C ASN A 350 -16.56 12.60 -13.69
N ARG A 351 -16.47 11.86 -12.59
CA ARG A 351 -17.22 12.23 -11.40
C ARG A 351 -16.49 12.02 -10.08
N TYR A 352 -15.73 10.95 -9.93
CA TYR A 352 -15.11 10.61 -8.66
C TYR A 352 -13.63 10.37 -8.82
N GLU A 353 -12.85 10.96 -7.94
CA GLU A 353 -11.45 10.64 -7.68
C GLU A 353 -11.38 9.69 -6.50
N GLU A 354 -10.42 8.75 -6.50
CA GLU A 354 -10.38 7.71 -5.48
C GLU A 354 -8.98 7.43 -4.93
N VAL A 355 -8.96 6.93 -3.69
CA VAL A 355 -7.76 6.36 -3.06
C VAL A 355 -8.09 4.96 -2.57
N ASP A 356 -7.36 4.00 -3.09
CA ASP A 356 -7.39 2.62 -2.61
C ASP A 356 -6.27 2.36 -1.62
N VAL A 357 -6.57 1.50 -0.63
CA VAL A 357 -5.56 1.02 0.32
C VAL A 357 -5.67 -0.49 0.44
N VAL A 358 -4.59 -1.17 0.09
CA VAL A 358 -4.52 -2.63 0.15
C VAL A 358 -3.25 -3.09 0.85
N MET A 359 -3.32 -4.27 1.49
CA MET A 359 -2.12 -4.93 1.99
C MET A 359 -1.33 -5.49 0.81
N ARG A 360 0.00 -5.43 0.87
CA ARG A 360 0.86 -5.96 -0.21
C ARG A 360 0.65 -7.46 -0.44
N ASP A 361 0.30 -8.22 0.57
CA ASP A 361 0.02 -9.65 0.50
C ASP A 361 -1.48 -9.97 0.26
N ALA A 362 -2.30 -8.95 -0.06
CA ALA A 362 -3.74 -9.12 -0.25
C ALA A 362 -4.16 -10.10 -1.36
N PRO A 363 -3.45 -10.21 -2.53
CA PRO A 363 -3.86 -11.16 -3.54
C PRO A 363 -3.67 -12.60 -3.09
N ALA A 364 -4.73 -13.38 -3.15
CA ALA A 364 -4.66 -14.84 -3.00
C ALA A 364 -4.23 -15.49 -4.34
N PRO A 365 -3.61 -16.68 -4.33
CA PRO A 365 -3.32 -17.41 -5.56
C PRO A 365 -4.58 -17.58 -6.43
N GLY A 366 -4.47 -17.20 -7.71
CA GLY A 366 -5.57 -17.23 -8.67
C GLY A 366 -6.48 -16.00 -8.68
N PHE A 367 -6.29 -15.03 -7.77
CA PHE A 367 -7.16 -13.85 -7.64
C PHE A 367 -6.32 -12.57 -7.50
N ALA A 368 -6.16 -11.82 -8.58
CA ALA A 368 -5.58 -10.48 -8.50
C ALA A 368 -6.47 -9.52 -7.69
N VAL A 369 -5.86 -8.53 -7.03
CA VAL A 369 -6.63 -7.40 -6.50
C VAL A 369 -7.38 -6.75 -7.65
N ASN A 370 -8.69 -6.49 -7.50
CA ASN A 370 -9.50 -5.84 -8.52
C ASN A 370 -10.03 -4.51 -8.00
N PHE A 371 -9.47 -3.42 -8.49
CA PHE A 371 -9.80 -2.05 -8.11
C PHE A 371 -11.11 -1.51 -8.71
N GLY A 372 -11.73 -2.26 -9.63
CA GLY A 372 -13.12 -2.02 -10.05
C GLY A 372 -13.29 -1.42 -11.44
N TRP A 373 -12.41 -0.57 -11.92
CA TRP A 373 -12.55 0.07 -13.24
C TRP A 373 -12.61 -0.92 -14.41
N PRO A 374 -13.48 -0.77 -15.43
CA PRO A 374 -14.54 0.25 -15.57
C PRO A 374 -15.92 -0.22 -15.09
N ARG A 375 -16.02 -1.12 -14.13
CA ARG A 375 -17.32 -1.53 -13.55
C ARG A 375 -17.81 -0.48 -12.56
N THR A 376 -16.88 0.14 -11.86
CA THR A 376 -17.12 1.22 -10.90
C THR A 376 -16.19 2.40 -11.18
N GLU A 377 -16.63 3.60 -10.81
CA GLU A 377 -15.85 4.81 -10.61
C GLU A 377 -16.09 5.24 -9.16
N GLY A 378 -15.05 5.22 -8.34
CA GLY A 378 -15.24 5.25 -6.90
C GLY A 378 -16.05 4.04 -6.41
N THR A 379 -16.99 4.28 -5.50
CA THR A 379 -17.92 3.26 -5.01
C THR A 379 -19.18 3.14 -5.86
N LYS A 380 -19.29 3.88 -6.97
CA LYS A 380 -20.49 3.94 -7.82
C LYS A 380 -20.33 3.12 -9.09
N CYS A 381 -21.46 2.62 -9.59
CA CYS A 381 -21.46 1.93 -10.89
C CYS A 381 -21.05 2.87 -12.01
N TYR A 382 -20.29 2.38 -12.97
CA TYR A 382 -19.96 3.10 -14.20
C TYR A 382 -20.51 2.33 -15.42
N PRO A 383 -21.06 2.99 -16.44
CA PRO A 383 -21.39 4.43 -16.44
C PRO A 383 -22.51 4.80 -15.44
N ASP A 384 -22.63 6.07 -15.10
CA ASP A 384 -23.51 6.62 -14.05
C ASP A 384 -25.01 6.31 -14.22
N ASP A 385 -25.44 5.97 -15.43
CA ASP A 385 -26.83 5.62 -15.73
C ASP A 385 -27.19 4.16 -15.42
N GLN A 386 -26.22 3.34 -15.02
CA GLN A 386 -26.47 1.98 -14.56
C GLN A 386 -27.12 1.98 -13.18
N ALA A 387 -28.32 1.41 -13.09
CA ALA A 387 -29.06 1.32 -11.83
C ALA A 387 -28.37 0.43 -10.79
N SER A 388 -27.56 -0.54 -11.23
CA SER A 388 -26.79 -1.44 -10.35
C SER A 388 -25.68 -2.16 -11.11
N CYS A 389 -24.59 -2.43 -10.42
CA CYS A 389 -23.50 -3.30 -10.89
C CYS A 389 -23.08 -4.24 -9.77
N SER A 390 -22.44 -5.34 -10.13
CA SER A 390 -21.88 -6.24 -9.12
C SER A 390 -20.53 -5.71 -8.63
N THR A 391 -20.43 -5.45 -7.33
CA THR A 391 -19.18 -5.12 -6.65
C THR A 391 -18.52 -6.36 -6.01
N ALA A 392 -19.09 -7.55 -6.22
CA ALA A 392 -18.53 -8.78 -5.70
C ALA A 392 -17.13 -9.03 -6.28
N GLY A 393 -16.16 -9.26 -5.39
CA GLY A 393 -14.75 -9.46 -5.74
C GLY A 393 -14.00 -8.19 -6.10
N LEU A 394 -14.61 -7.01 -5.94
CA LEU A 394 -13.91 -5.73 -6.07
C LEU A 394 -13.31 -5.29 -4.72
N THR A 395 -12.18 -4.65 -4.81
CA THR A 395 -11.59 -3.86 -3.73
C THR A 395 -12.06 -2.43 -3.95
N LEU A 396 -13.04 -2.00 -3.16
CA LEU A 396 -13.56 -0.63 -3.27
C LEU A 396 -12.61 0.36 -2.60
N PRO A 397 -12.55 1.62 -3.10
CA PRO A 397 -11.70 2.63 -2.52
C PRO A 397 -12.08 2.93 -1.06
N VAL A 398 -11.08 3.28 -0.27
CA VAL A 398 -11.27 3.70 1.13
C VAL A 398 -11.69 5.16 1.24
N PHE A 399 -11.44 5.93 0.19
CA PHE A 399 -11.72 7.36 0.12
C PHE A 399 -12.03 7.77 -1.32
N GLU A 400 -13.07 8.58 -1.49
CA GLU A 400 -13.45 9.20 -2.76
C GLU A 400 -13.90 10.63 -2.55
N TYR A 401 -13.80 11.47 -3.58
CA TYR A 401 -14.39 12.79 -3.64
C TYR A 401 -14.83 13.11 -5.07
N ASP A 402 -15.85 13.94 -5.21
CA ASP A 402 -16.45 14.26 -6.50
C ASP A 402 -15.87 15.53 -7.14
N HIS A 403 -16.16 15.72 -8.42
CA HIS A 403 -15.74 16.88 -9.22
C HIS A 403 -16.58 18.14 -8.97
N SER A 404 -17.62 18.09 -8.11
CA SER A 404 -18.55 19.21 -7.88
C SER A 404 -17.87 20.48 -7.34
N THR A 405 -16.71 20.32 -6.73
CA THR A 405 -15.91 21.43 -6.16
C THR A 405 -14.79 21.91 -7.06
N GLY A 406 -14.79 21.51 -8.35
CA GLY A 406 -13.75 21.87 -9.31
C GLY A 406 -12.52 20.95 -9.32
N ALA A 407 -12.59 19.83 -8.62
CA ALA A 407 -11.62 18.75 -8.73
C ALA A 407 -11.69 18.10 -10.11
N CYS A 408 -10.59 17.51 -10.58
CA CYS A 408 -10.51 16.93 -11.91
C CYS A 408 -9.55 15.74 -12.07
N ALA A 409 -8.55 15.63 -11.22
CA ALA A 409 -7.56 14.56 -11.28
C ALA A 409 -6.78 14.49 -9.98
N ILE A 410 -6.99 13.44 -9.22
CA ILE A 410 -6.25 13.22 -7.97
C ILE A 410 -4.75 13.11 -8.25
N THR A 411 -3.99 13.88 -7.49
CA THR A 411 -2.55 13.75 -7.40
C THR A 411 -2.25 13.09 -6.07
N GLY A 412 -2.09 11.81 -6.08
CA GLY A 412 -1.82 11.03 -4.89
C GLY A 412 -0.43 11.31 -4.34
N GLY A 413 -0.13 10.73 -3.22
CA GLY A 413 1.02 11.08 -2.43
C GLY A 413 1.55 9.95 -1.58
N TYR A 414 1.86 10.31 -0.38
CA TYR A 414 2.59 9.45 0.55
C TYR A 414 2.00 9.53 1.95
N VAL A 415 2.19 8.44 2.71
CA VAL A 415 2.00 8.48 4.16
C VAL A 415 3.23 9.17 4.78
N TYR A 416 3.00 10.27 5.48
CA TYR A 416 4.08 10.99 6.15
C TYR A 416 4.76 10.12 7.22
N ARG A 417 6.08 9.98 7.11
CA ARG A 417 6.92 9.21 8.03
C ARG A 417 8.17 9.99 8.47
N GLY A 418 8.25 11.27 8.09
CA GLY A 418 9.30 12.19 8.52
C GLY A 418 9.31 12.44 10.02
N ALA A 419 10.43 12.87 10.55
CA ALA A 419 10.59 13.17 11.97
C ALA A 419 10.39 14.66 12.32
N ALA A 420 10.41 15.54 11.31
CA ALA A 420 10.34 16.99 11.53
C ALA A 420 8.98 17.44 12.10
N ILE A 421 7.90 16.71 11.79
CA ILE A 421 6.55 17.03 12.27
C ILE A 421 5.90 15.75 12.83
N PRO A 422 6.21 15.35 14.07
CA PRO A 422 5.74 14.08 14.65
C PRO A 422 4.21 13.90 14.64
N ALA A 423 3.45 14.98 14.75
CA ALA A 423 1.98 14.96 14.73
C ALA A 423 1.39 14.52 13.36
N LEU A 424 2.19 14.53 12.29
CA LEU A 424 1.77 14.08 10.96
C LEU A 424 2.03 12.59 10.72
N GLN A 425 2.73 11.91 11.61
CA GLN A 425 3.06 10.49 11.45
C GLN A 425 1.82 9.65 11.13
N GLY A 426 1.89 8.85 10.05
CA GLY A 426 0.80 7.97 9.62
C GLY A 426 -0.32 8.65 8.83
N ARG A 427 -0.19 9.92 8.46
CA ARG A 427 -1.16 10.64 7.63
C ARG A 427 -0.81 10.53 6.15
N TYR A 428 -1.77 10.14 5.33
CA TYR A 428 -1.63 10.14 3.88
C TYR A 428 -1.93 11.53 3.35
N PHE A 429 -0.99 12.12 2.62
CA PHE A 429 -1.12 13.41 1.95
C PHE A 429 -1.49 13.22 0.49
N TYR A 430 -2.40 14.05 -0.01
CA TYR A 430 -2.84 14.06 -1.40
C TYR A 430 -3.24 15.46 -1.85
N SER A 431 -3.35 15.62 -3.16
CA SER A 431 -3.78 16.84 -3.82
C SER A 431 -4.68 16.50 -5.01
N ASP A 432 -5.14 17.52 -5.71
CA ASP A 432 -5.79 17.43 -7.01
C ASP A 432 -5.12 18.40 -7.96
N TYR A 433 -4.99 18.00 -9.22
CA TYR A 433 -4.32 18.80 -10.24
C TYR A 433 -5.01 20.15 -10.49
N CYS A 434 -6.35 20.22 -10.47
CA CYS A 434 -7.09 21.42 -10.79
C CYS A 434 -7.07 22.45 -9.65
N PRO A 435 -7.56 22.15 -8.43
CA PRO A 435 -7.56 23.12 -7.33
C PRO A 435 -6.22 23.22 -6.58
N GLY A 436 -5.31 22.27 -6.72
CA GLY A 436 -3.98 22.30 -6.10
C GLY A 436 -3.98 22.33 -4.57
N PHE A 437 -5.07 21.92 -3.90
CA PHE A 437 -5.13 21.86 -2.45
C PHE A 437 -4.12 20.89 -1.85
N ILE A 438 -3.76 21.05 -0.60
CA ILE A 438 -3.03 20.06 0.19
C ILE A 438 -3.98 19.51 1.25
N ARG A 439 -4.30 18.23 1.15
CA ARG A 439 -5.18 17.53 2.07
C ARG A 439 -4.51 16.29 2.64
N SER A 440 -5.02 15.83 3.77
CA SER A 440 -4.55 14.58 4.35
C SER A 440 -5.65 13.88 5.14
N PHE A 441 -5.45 12.57 5.31
CA PHE A 441 -6.26 11.76 6.23
C PHE A 441 -5.40 10.70 6.90
N ARG A 442 -5.90 10.06 7.95
CA ARG A 442 -5.38 8.80 8.47
C ARG A 442 -6.26 7.65 8.01
N PHE A 443 -5.64 6.53 7.67
CA PHE A 443 -6.34 5.28 7.41
C PHE A 443 -5.96 4.26 8.48
N THR A 444 -6.91 3.92 9.34
CA THR A 444 -6.73 2.98 10.43
C THR A 444 -8.00 2.15 10.63
N HIS A 445 -7.85 0.90 11.06
CA HIS A 445 -8.99 0.01 11.31
C HIS A 445 -10.00 -0.06 10.15
N SER A 446 -9.52 -0.02 8.91
CA SER A 446 -10.32 -0.01 7.67
C SER A 446 -11.21 1.23 7.49
N GLN A 447 -10.89 2.32 8.16
CA GLN A 447 -11.63 3.57 8.06
C GLN A 447 -10.70 4.76 7.81
N VAL A 448 -11.21 5.73 7.06
CA VAL A 448 -10.58 7.03 6.88
C VAL A 448 -11.08 7.96 7.99
N ILE A 449 -10.14 8.45 8.77
CA ILE A 449 -10.39 9.36 9.89
C ILE A 449 -9.52 10.61 9.77
N GLU A 450 -9.82 11.63 10.57
CA GLU A 450 -9.04 12.86 10.67
C GLU A 450 -8.73 13.51 9.32
N ARG A 451 -9.75 13.73 8.49
CA ARG A 451 -9.58 14.47 7.23
C ARG A 451 -9.25 15.93 7.52
N ILE A 452 -8.20 16.44 6.93
CA ILE A 452 -7.76 17.83 7.09
C ILE A 452 -7.53 18.45 5.73
N ASP A 453 -8.09 19.63 5.52
CA ASP A 453 -7.77 20.55 4.45
C ASP A 453 -6.77 21.58 5.02
N TRP A 454 -5.51 21.50 4.57
CA TRP A 454 -4.46 22.34 5.09
C TRP A 454 -4.53 23.74 4.47
N ASN A 455 -4.63 24.76 5.31
CA ASN A 455 -4.58 26.14 4.85
C ASN A 455 -3.14 26.51 4.45
N THR A 456 -2.73 26.05 3.25
CA THR A 456 -1.45 26.39 2.67
C THR A 456 -1.62 27.45 1.57
N PRO A 457 -0.58 28.25 1.26
CA PRO A 457 -0.62 29.12 0.10
C PRO A 457 -0.92 28.33 -1.18
N ASP A 458 -1.64 28.96 -2.10
CA ASP A 458 -1.84 28.42 -3.45
C ASP A 458 -0.50 28.40 -4.19
N VAL A 459 -0.05 27.20 -4.54
CA VAL A 459 1.17 26.96 -5.31
C VAL A 459 0.90 26.56 -6.76
N GLY A 460 -0.36 26.70 -7.18
CA GLY A 460 -0.84 26.29 -8.49
C GLY A 460 -1.07 24.76 -8.56
N ARG A 461 -1.06 24.25 -9.77
CA ARG A 461 -1.38 22.84 -10.04
C ARG A 461 -0.32 21.93 -9.48
N VAL A 462 -0.71 21.10 -8.52
CA VAL A 462 0.15 20.04 -7.96
C VAL A 462 0.12 18.82 -8.88
N ILE A 463 1.30 18.36 -9.29
CA ILE A 463 1.44 17.24 -10.23
C ILE A 463 2.03 15.99 -9.60
N SER A 464 2.70 16.12 -8.47
CA SER A 464 3.31 14.98 -7.79
C SER A 464 3.67 15.31 -6.34
N PHE A 465 3.86 14.25 -5.59
CA PHE A 465 4.57 14.25 -4.32
C PHE A 465 5.85 13.43 -4.45
N GLY A 466 6.76 13.59 -3.50
CA GLY A 466 7.94 12.77 -3.33
C GLY A 466 8.42 12.79 -1.89
N GLU A 467 9.32 11.90 -1.55
CA GLU A 467 9.94 11.86 -0.22
C GLU A 467 11.47 11.80 -0.31
N ASP A 468 12.16 12.42 0.66
CA ASP A 468 13.60 12.27 0.83
C ASP A 468 13.93 11.02 1.68
N ALA A 469 15.23 10.79 1.91
CA ALA A 469 15.70 9.67 2.71
C ALA A 469 15.29 9.76 4.20
N SER A 470 14.90 10.95 4.67
CA SER A 470 14.36 11.18 6.01
C SER A 470 12.83 11.05 6.05
N ARG A 471 12.20 10.70 4.93
CA ARG A 471 10.75 10.59 4.75
C ARG A 471 10.00 11.92 4.93
N GLU A 472 10.70 13.04 4.74
CA GLU A 472 10.07 14.35 4.64
C GLU A 472 9.42 14.50 3.25
N LEU A 473 8.23 15.12 3.19
CA LEU A 473 7.45 15.19 1.96
C LEU A 473 7.70 16.45 1.17
N TYR A 474 7.72 16.28 -0.14
CA TYR A 474 7.84 17.33 -1.13
C TYR A 474 6.63 17.33 -2.06
N VAL A 475 6.29 18.54 -2.55
CA VAL A 475 5.21 18.80 -3.50
C VAL A 475 5.84 19.37 -4.78
N LEU A 476 5.51 18.77 -5.92
CA LEU A 476 5.99 19.21 -7.23
C LEU A 476 4.84 19.85 -8.00
N THR A 477 5.11 20.97 -8.68
CA THR A 477 4.05 21.74 -9.36
C THR A 477 4.30 21.89 -10.85
N ALA A 478 3.22 22.10 -11.60
CA ALA A 478 3.27 22.42 -13.03
C ALA A 478 4.05 23.72 -13.31
N GLY A 479 4.19 24.60 -12.33
CA GLY A 479 5.03 25.80 -12.38
C GLY A 479 6.54 25.53 -12.29
N SER A 480 6.97 24.27 -12.40
CA SER A 480 8.36 23.86 -12.33
C SER A 480 9.03 24.18 -10.98
N LYS A 481 8.26 24.23 -9.92
CA LYS A 481 8.73 24.45 -8.56
C LYS A 481 8.56 23.20 -7.70
N VAL A 482 9.40 23.08 -6.70
CA VAL A 482 9.36 22.03 -5.68
C VAL A 482 9.24 22.70 -4.32
N TYR A 483 8.36 22.21 -3.49
CA TYR A 483 8.13 22.69 -2.14
C TYR A 483 8.32 21.55 -1.14
N ARG A 484 8.88 21.84 0.02
CA ARG A 484 8.87 20.92 1.17
C ARG A 484 7.67 21.25 2.06
N ILE A 485 6.97 20.22 2.52
CA ILE A 485 5.98 20.40 3.59
C ILE A 485 6.73 20.64 4.89
N ALA A 486 6.50 21.78 5.49
CA ALA A 486 7.15 22.22 6.71
C ALA A 486 6.15 22.79 7.71
N ARG A 487 6.51 22.78 8.97
CA ARG A 487 5.75 23.48 10.00
C ARG A 487 5.91 24.99 9.84
N GLN A 488 4.81 25.73 9.99
CA GLN A 488 4.81 27.20 10.01
C GLN A 488 5.44 27.72 11.30
#